data_d09c4b82df11497956d5fd285768808d
#
_entry.id   d09c4b82df11497956d5fd285768808d
#
_cell.length_a   1.000
_cell.length_b   1.000
_cell.length_c   1.000
_cell.angle_alpha   90.00
_cell.angle_beta   90.00
_cell.angle_gamma   90.00
#
_symmetry.space_group_name_H-M   'P 1'
#
loop_
_entity.id
_entity.type
_entity.pdbx_description
1 polymer ?
#
loop_
_entity_poly.entity_id
_entity_poly.type
_entity_poly.pdbx_seq_one_letter_code
_entity_poly.pdbx_strand_id
1 'polypeptide(L)'
;MVLPGYVDESLTSEQKEMIKQRCDFWKVQLFVLESKFRYHAPLNPIDRQIIAKLQSSGRQLNSALNGAAERVRSQRGTRERFIHGLEISRRYDGPFRKIFRDASLPEDLAYLPHVESSFQPAAKSSAGAMGMWQFTKGAAKTFMPGGRVDLCLDPFLQPSVQPIT
;
A
#
# COMPACT_ATOMS: atom_id res chain seq x y z
N MET A 1 3.29 -8.88 -13.67
CA MET A 1 2.59 -8.37 -14.88
C MET A 1 2.86 -6.89 -14.96
N VAL A 2 3.32 -6.41 -16.09
CA VAL A 2 3.46 -4.98 -16.38
C VAL A 2 2.23 -4.57 -17.18
N LEU A 3 1.52 -3.53 -16.72
CA LEU A 3 0.36 -3.00 -17.43
C LEU A 3 0.84 -2.06 -18.56
N PRO A 4 0.23 -2.11 -19.73
CA PRO A 4 0.55 -1.19 -20.80
C PRO A 4 0.06 0.23 -20.47
N GLY A 5 0.82 1.23 -20.94
CA GLY A 5 0.47 2.64 -20.80
C GLY A 5 0.91 3.30 -19.50
N TYR A 6 0.89 4.62 -19.48
CA TYR A 6 1.13 5.43 -18.29
C TYR A 6 -0.10 5.43 -17.40
N VAL A 7 0.10 5.18 -16.11
CA VAL A 7 -0.99 5.10 -15.13
C VAL A 7 -0.77 6.20 -14.10
N ASP A 8 -1.44 7.32 -14.26
CA ASP A 8 -1.33 8.43 -13.33
C ASP A 8 -2.03 8.09 -12.00
N GLU A 9 -3.28 8.32 -11.83
CA GLU A 9 -3.94 8.13 -10.53
C GLU A 9 -4.88 6.92 -10.46
N SER A 10 -5.52 6.57 -11.55
CA SER A 10 -6.49 5.46 -11.61
C SER A 10 -6.21 4.51 -12.76
N LEU A 11 -6.54 3.24 -12.54
CA LEU A 11 -6.48 2.24 -13.61
C LEU A 11 -7.60 2.48 -14.63
N THR A 12 -7.28 2.35 -15.93
CA THR A 12 -8.29 2.33 -16.99
C THR A 12 -9.20 1.10 -16.87
N SER A 13 -10.35 1.13 -17.53
CA SER A 13 -11.26 -0.02 -17.55
C SER A 13 -10.60 -1.26 -18.14
N GLU A 14 -9.80 -1.11 -19.20
CA GLU A 14 -9.04 -2.20 -19.81
C GLU A 14 -8.00 -2.79 -18.84
N GLN A 15 -7.26 -1.94 -18.14
CA GLN A 15 -6.28 -2.38 -17.15
C GLN A 15 -6.93 -3.10 -15.98
N LYS A 16 -8.11 -2.64 -15.52
CA LYS A 16 -8.90 -3.34 -14.49
C LYS A 16 -9.33 -4.72 -14.97
N GLU A 17 -9.79 -4.83 -16.21
CA GLU A 17 -10.20 -6.10 -16.79
C GLU A 17 -9.01 -7.06 -16.94
N MET A 18 -7.86 -6.59 -17.41
CA MET A 18 -6.62 -7.39 -17.47
C MET A 18 -6.20 -7.94 -16.11
N ILE A 19 -6.28 -7.10 -15.06
CA ILE A 19 -5.98 -7.52 -13.69
C ILE A 19 -6.96 -8.59 -13.23
N LYS A 20 -8.26 -8.36 -13.46
CA LYS A 20 -9.32 -9.31 -13.11
C LYS A 20 -9.09 -10.66 -13.76
N GLN A 21 -8.89 -10.69 -15.08
CA GLN A 21 -8.62 -11.92 -15.84
C GLN A 21 -7.38 -12.66 -15.30
N ARG A 22 -6.32 -11.91 -14.94
CA ARG A 22 -5.13 -12.51 -14.36
C ARG A 22 -5.37 -13.09 -12.97
N CYS A 23 -6.15 -12.39 -12.14
CA CYS A 23 -6.53 -12.91 -10.84
C CYS A 23 -7.40 -14.16 -10.97
N ASP A 24 -8.38 -14.14 -11.87
CA ASP A 24 -9.30 -15.26 -12.07
C ASP A 24 -8.54 -16.48 -12.64
N PHE A 25 -7.62 -16.27 -13.57
CA PHE A 25 -6.71 -17.35 -14.02
C PHE A 25 -5.99 -18.01 -12.84
N TRP A 26 -5.37 -17.23 -11.96
CA TRP A 26 -4.63 -17.81 -10.84
C TRP A 26 -5.54 -18.46 -9.79
N LYS A 27 -6.76 -17.92 -9.57
CA LYS A 27 -7.74 -18.57 -8.70
C LYS A 27 -8.11 -19.97 -9.21
N VAL A 28 -8.39 -20.08 -10.51
CA VAL A 28 -8.68 -21.38 -11.14
C VAL A 28 -7.51 -22.34 -11.01
N GLN A 29 -6.28 -21.89 -11.31
CA GLN A 29 -5.10 -22.76 -11.20
C GLN A 29 -4.89 -23.25 -9.76
N LEU A 30 -5.05 -22.39 -8.76
CA LEU A 30 -4.87 -22.77 -7.36
C LEU A 30 -6.00 -23.67 -6.86
N PHE A 31 -7.24 -23.44 -7.27
CA PHE A 31 -8.37 -24.30 -6.94
C PHE A 31 -8.20 -25.72 -7.51
N VAL A 32 -7.79 -25.81 -8.78
CA VAL A 32 -7.51 -27.09 -9.45
C VAL A 32 -6.32 -27.80 -8.76
N LEU A 33 -5.28 -27.06 -8.43
CA LEU A 33 -4.09 -27.63 -7.74
C LEU A 33 -4.46 -28.15 -6.35
N GLU A 34 -5.26 -27.43 -5.58
CA GLU A 34 -5.75 -27.88 -4.26
C GLU A 34 -6.56 -29.18 -4.39
N SER A 35 -7.42 -29.25 -5.40
CA SER A 35 -8.20 -30.46 -5.69
C SER A 35 -7.32 -31.63 -6.08
N LYS A 36 -6.35 -31.42 -6.99
CA LYS A 36 -5.37 -32.46 -7.38
C LYS A 36 -4.60 -32.99 -6.16
N PHE A 37 -4.16 -32.08 -5.31
CA PHE A 37 -3.42 -32.43 -4.11
C PHE A 37 -4.25 -33.26 -3.13
N ARG A 38 -5.52 -32.87 -2.93
CA ARG A 38 -6.47 -33.60 -2.09
C ARG A 38 -6.77 -35.02 -2.58
N TYR A 39 -6.87 -35.19 -3.90
CA TYR A 39 -7.22 -36.49 -4.52
C TYR A 39 -6.04 -37.25 -5.10
N HIS A 40 -4.80 -36.85 -4.78
CA HIS A 40 -3.57 -37.46 -5.27
C HIS A 40 -3.50 -37.58 -6.81
N ALA A 41 -4.07 -36.62 -7.54
CA ALA A 41 -4.08 -36.60 -8.99
C ALA A 41 -2.73 -36.15 -9.58
N PRO A 42 -2.42 -36.53 -10.82
CA PRO A 42 -1.14 -36.21 -11.47
C PRO A 42 -0.92 -34.69 -11.57
N LEU A 43 0.30 -34.26 -11.22
CA LEU A 43 0.70 -32.85 -11.28
C LEU A 43 1.36 -32.51 -12.61
N ASN A 44 0.92 -31.44 -13.24
CA ASN A 44 1.51 -30.88 -14.45
C ASN A 44 2.71 -29.95 -14.13
N PRO A 45 3.47 -29.46 -15.13
CA PRO A 45 4.61 -28.58 -14.91
C PRO A 45 4.26 -27.26 -14.18
N ILE A 46 3.08 -26.69 -14.44
CA ILE A 46 2.61 -25.45 -13.78
C ILE A 46 2.32 -25.73 -12.31
N ASP A 47 1.67 -26.84 -12.00
CA ASP A 47 1.40 -27.26 -10.62
C ASP A 47 2.70 -27.35 -9.81
N ARG A 48 3.74 -27.98 -10.38
CA ARG A 48 5.05 -28.11 -9.73
C ARG A 48 5.73 -26.77 -9.49
N GLN A 49 5.62 -25.83 -10.44
CA GLN A 49 6.15 -24.46 -10.27
C GLN A 49 5.42 -23.71 -9.13
N ILE A 50 4.11 -23.85 -9.04
CA ILE A 50 3.32 -23.23 -7.97
C ILE A 50 3.72 -23.83 -6.62
N ILE A 51 3.81 -25.16 -6.54
CA ILE A 51 4.23 -25.86 -5.32
C ILE A 51 5.62 -25.39 -4.87
N ALA A 52 6.59 -25.33 -5.76
CA ALA A 52 7.93 -24.87 -5.44
C ALA A 52 7.93 -23.44 -4.86
N LYS A 53 7.12 -22.53 -5.43
CA LYS A 53 6.97 -21.17 -4.92
C LYS A 53 6.27 -21.11 -3.55
N LEU A 54 5.28 -21.97 -3.31
CA LEU A 54 4.61 -22.03 -2.01
C LEU A 54 5.54 -22.58 -0.93
N GLN A 55 6.33 -23.59 -1.25
CA GLN A 55 7.32 -24.17 -0.34
C GLN A 55 8.44 -23.19 0.01
N SER A 56 8.89 -22.36 -0.94
CA SER A 56 9.90 -21.34 -0.67
C SER A 56 9.46 -20.27 0.32
N SER A 57 8.15 -20.17 0.61
CA SER A 57 7.61 -19.27 1.65
C SER A 57 7.81 -19.76 3.08
N GLY A 58 8.38 -20.95 3.28
CA GLY A 58 8.59 -21.56 4.61
C GLY A 58 7.33 -22.13 5.27
N ARG A 59 6.18 -22.10 4.58
CA ARG A 59 4.92 -22.67 5.10
C ARG A 59 4.77 -24.13 4.71
N GLN A 60 4.09 -24.91 5.53
CA GLN A 60 3.70 -26.28 5.16
C GLN A 60 2.76 -26.23 3.94
N LEU A 61 2.99 -27.07 2.95
CA LEU A 61 2.29 -27.05 1.67
C LEU A 61 0.76 -27.19 1.82
N ASN A 62 0.29 -28.10 2.67
CA ASN A 62 -1.14 -28.28 2.93
C ASN A 62 -1.80 -26.99 3.45
N SER A 63 -1.16 -26.33 4.39
CA SER A 63 -1.63 -25.05 4.94
C SER A 63 -1.57 -23.93 3.90
N ALA A 64 -0.57 -23.94 3.03
CA ALA A 64 -0.42 -22.94 1.98
C ALA A 64 -1.46 -23.09 0.87
N LEU A 65 -1.84 -24.32 0.51
CA LEU A 65 -2.83 -24.62 -0.51
C LEU A 65 -4.27 -24.41 -0.05
N ASN A 66 -4.58 -24.75 1.20
CA ASN A 66 -5.95 -24.66 1.72
C ASN A 66 -6.51 -23.24 1.57
N GLY A 67 -7.55 -23.09 0.73
CA GLY A 67 -8.17 -21.81 0.40
C GLY A 67 -7.24 -20.81 -0.31
N ALA A 68 -6.19 -21.27 -0.99
CA ALA A 68 -5.22 -20.41 -1.68
C ALA A 68 -5.88 -19.57 -2.77
N ALA A 69 -6.86 -20.12 -3.48
CA ALA A 69 -7.60 -19.43 -4.52
C ALA A 69 -8.31 -18.16 -4.00
N GLU A 70 -8.88 -18.25 -2.80
CA GLU A 70 -9.61 -17.13 -2.18
C GLU A 70 -8.68 -16.00 -1.69
N ARG A 71 -7.41 -16.31 -1.49
CA ARG A 71 -6.39 -15.36 -1.07
C ARG A 71 -5.69 -14.63 -2.23
N VAL A 72 -6.01 -14.97 -3.48
CA VAL A 72 -5.45 -14.25 -4.65
C VAL A 72 -5.86 -12.79 -4.59
N ARG A 73 -4.88 -11.91 -4.58
CA ARG A 73 -5.08 -10.46 -4.61
C ARG A 73 -4.13 -9.85 -5.64
N SER A 74 -4.55 -8.76 -6.23
CA SER A 74 -3.67 -7.88 -7.01
C SER A 74 -3.19 -6.74 -6.14
N GLN A 75 -1.93 -6.39 -6.28
CA GLN A 75 -1.37 -5.20 -5.67
C GLN A 75 -0.74 -4.35 -6.76
N ARG A 76 -1.15 -3.09 -6.83
CA ARG A 76 -0.57 -2.11 -7.73
C ARG A 76 0.73 -1.59 -7.12
N GLY A 77 1.79 -1.52 -7.92
CA GLY A 77 2.99 -0.78 -7.55
C GLY A 77 2.69 0.73 -7.52
N THR A 78 3.42 1.44 -6.67
CA THR A 78 3.24 2.88 -6.44
C THR A 78 4.37 3.71 -7.06
N ARG A 79 5.12 3.14 -8.02
CA ARG A 79 6.33 3.76 -8.59
C ARG A 79 6.07 5.17 -9.13
N GLU A 80 5.04 5.35 -9.93
CA GLU A 80 4.69 6.63 -10.56
C GLU A 80 4.30 7.67 -9.51
N ARG A 81 3.47 7.27 -8.55
CA ARG A 81 3.10 8.13 -7.41
C ARG A 81 4.31 8.52 -6.58
N PHE A 82 5.23 7.59 -6.35
CA PHE A 82 6.44 7.86 -5.60
C PHE A 82 7.36 8.85 -6.32
N ILE A 83 7.54 8.71 -7.65
CA ILE A 83 8.32 9.66 -8.46
C ILE A 83 7.70 11.05 -8.38
N HIS A 84 6.38 11.16 -8.56
CA HIS A 84 5.68 12.43 -8.43
C HIS A 84 5.79 13.00 -7.00
N GLY A 85 5.72 12.13 -5.99
CA GLY A 85 5.98 12.49 -4.61
C GLY A 85 7.37 13.07 -4.36
N LEU A 86 8.40 12.57 -5.04
CA LEU A 86 9.76 13.13 -4.99
C LEU A 86 9.81 14.57 -5.55
N GLU A 87 9.06 14.85 -6.60
CA GLU A 87 8.97 16.21 -7.15
C GLU A 87 8.30 17.17 -6.18
N ILE A 88 7.18 16.75 -5.58
CA ILE A 88 6.44 17.55 -4.61
C ILE A 88 7.27 17.75 -3.33
N SER A 89 7.96 16.72 -2.86
CA SER A 89 8.72 16.75 -1.59
C SER A 89 9.79 17.85 -1.55
N ARG A 90 10.35 18.23 -2.69
CA ARG A 90 11.35 19.31 -2.79
C ARG A 90 10.87 20.62 -2.17
N ARG A 91 9.57 20.89 -2.17
CA ARG A 91 8.98 22.11 -1.59
C ARG A 91 8.90 22.06 -0.06
N TYR A 92 8.86 20.86 0.50
CA TYR A 92 8.60 20.61 1.92
C TYR A 92 9.83 20.15 2.69
N ASP A 93 10.87 19.62 2.03
CA ASP A 93 12.03 19.03 2.69
C ASP A 93 12.67 19.97 3.71
N GLY A 94 13.09 21.15 3.31
CA GLY A 94 13.72 22.12 4.20
C GLY A 94 12.80 22.55 5.37
N PRO A 95 11.58 23.01 5.12
CA PRO A 95 10.62 23.36 6.14
C PRO A 95 10.32 22.22 7.12
N PHE A 96 10.07 21.01 6.64
CA PHE A 96 9.76 19.86 7.51
C PHE A 96 10.94 19.46 8.38
N ARG A 97 12.13 19.37 7.81
CA ARG A 97 13.35 19.11 8.59
C ARG A 97 13.56 20.14 9.70
N LYS A 98 13.32 21.42 9.38
CA LYS A 98 13.42 22.49 10.39
C LYS A 98 12.42 22.28 11.52
N ILE A 99 11.17 21.97 11.23
CA ILE A 99 10.13 21.71 12.24
C ILE A 99 10.55 20.56 13.17
N PHE A 100 11.01 19.44 12.61
CA PHE A 100 11.43 18.30 13.43
C PHE A 100 12.68 18.61 14.26
N ARG A 101 13.65 19.31 13.68
CA ARG A 101 14.82 19.78 14.41
C ARG A 101 14.47 20.70 15.57
N ASP A 102 13.62 21.68 15.33
CA ASP A 102 13.18 22.64 16.35
C ASP A 102 12.40 21.94 17.49
N ALA A 103 11.72 20.84 17.18
CA ALA A 103 11.05 19.98 18.15
C ALA A 103 11.97 18.92 18.80
N SER A 104 13.28 18.94 18.53
CA SER A 104 14.27 17.96 19.01
C SER A 104 13.95 16.51 18.57
N LEU A 105 13.33 16.36 17.41
CA LEU A 105 13.01 15.08 16.79
C LEU A 105 13.95 14.78 15.60
N PRO A 106 14.13 13.52 15.21
CA PRO A 106 14.91 13.16 14.05
C PRO A 106 14.39 13.83 12.77
N GLU A 107 15.27 14.49 12.03
CA GLU A 107 14.92 15.18 10.78
C GLU A 107 14.40 14.23 9.69
N ASP A 108 14.78 12.95 9.75
CA ASP A 108 14.34 11.91 8.81
C ASP A 108 12.84 11.64 8.87
N LEU A 109 12.15 12.07 9.92
CA LEU A 109 10.69 12.06 9.98
C LEU A 109 10.05 12.89 8.88
N ALA A 110 10.77 13.86 8.30
CA ALA A 110 10.32 14.62 7.13
C ALA A 110 10.05 13.74 5.90
N TYR A 111 10.56 12.52 5.86
CA TYR A 111 10.33 11.57 4.76
C TYR A 111 9.09 10.68 4.92
N LEU A 112 8.44 10.67 6.08
CA LEU A 112 7.23 9.86 6.32
C LEU A 112 6.15 10.07 5.24
N PRO A 113 5.88 11.29 4.73
CA PRO A 113 4.87 11.49 3.70
C PRO A 113 5.12 10.71 2.40
N HIS A 114 6.37 10.27 2.11
CA HIS A 114 6.62 9.39 0.96
C HIS A 114 5.88 8.05 1.10
N VAL A 115 5.85 7.50 2.30
CA VAL A 115 5.19 6.22 2.58
C VAL A 115 3.70 6.41 2.80
N GLU A 116 3.30 7.46 3.48
CA GLU A 116 1.92 7.71 3.89
C GLU A 116 1.02 8.13 2.71
N SER A 117 1.48 9.05 1.88
CA SER A 117 0.65 9.64 0.82
C SER A 117 1.37 9.91 -0.49
N SER A 118 2.66 9.63 -0.59
CA SER A 118 3.52 10.15 -1.66
C SER A 118 3.46 11.67 -1.76
N PHE A 119 3.51 12.36 -0.63
CA PHE A 119 3.43 13.83 -0.52
C PHE A 119 2.16 14.45 -1.11
N GLN A 120 1.02 13.74 -1.12
CA GLN A 120 -0.25 14.26 -1.63
C GLN A 120 -1.03 14.95 -0.51
N PRO A 121 -1.19 16.30 -0.54
CA PRO A 121 -1.85 17.04 0.56
C PRO A 121 -3.33 16.67 0.73
N ALA A 122 -4.00 16.34 -0.37
CA ALA A 122 -5.42 15.98 -0.37
C ALA A 122 -5.67 14.45 -0.32
N ALA A 123 -4.66 13.65 0.02
CA ALA A 123 -4.82 12.20 0.09
C ALA A 123 -5.88 11.77 1.08
N LYS A 124 -6.69 10.79 0.70
CA LYS A 124 -7.68 10.14 1.58
C LYS A 124 -7.56 8.63 1.43
N SER A 125 -7.42 7.93 2.54
CA SER A 125 -7.40 6.47 2.55
C SER A 125 -8.81 5.89 2.70
N SER A 126 -8.97 4.62 2.33
CA SER A 126 -10.21 3.87 2.56
C SER A 126 -10.55 3.73 4.06
N ALA A 127 -9.55 3.81 4.93
CA ALA A 127 -9.71 3.78 6.39
C ALA A 127 -10.02 5.17 6.99
N GLY A 128 -10.17 6.20 6.15
CA GLY A 128 -10.53 7.56 6.58
C GLY A 128 -9.36 8.41 7.08
N ALA A 129 -8.11 7.98 6.85
CA ALA A 129 -6.96 8.84 7.08
C ALA A 129 -6.87 9.92 5.99
N MET A 130 -6.42 11.12 6.35
CA MET A 130 -6.43 12.30 5.49
C MET A 130 -5.11 13.07 5.51
N GLY A 131 -4.86 13.76 4.42
CA GLY A 131 -3.76 14.68 4.25
C GLY A 131 -2.42 14.01 3.95
N MET A 132 -1.38 14.82 3.88
CA MET A 132 -0.03 14.38 3.53
C MET A 132 0.51 13.34 4.51
N TRP A 133 0.18 13.47 5.80
CA TRP A 133 0.65 12.65 6.91
C TRP A 133 -0.33 11.53 7.30
N GLN A 134 -1.46 11.40 6.60
CA GLN A 134 -2.47 10.36 6.82
C GLN A 134 -2.99 10.26 8.27
N PHE A 135 -3.32 11.41 8.88
CA PHE A 135 -3.95 11.40 10.19
C PHE A 135 -5.37 10.85 10.11
N THR A 136 -5.70 9.96 11.03
CA THR A 136 -7.09 9.50 11.22
C THR A 136 -7.90 10.55 11.97
N LYS A 137 -9.23 10.50 11.82
CA LYS A 137 -10.13 11.40 12.57
C LYS A 137 -9.94 11.29 14.09
N GLY A 138 -9.66 10.07 14.59
CA GLY A 138 -9.38 9.84 16.01
C GLY A 138 -8.11 10.55 16.47
N ALA A 139 -7.01 10.35 15.74
CA ALA A 139 -5.75 11.02 16.01
C ALA A 139 -5.88 12.55 15.92
N ALA A 140 -6.58 13.05 14.90
CA ALA A 140 -6.82 14.48 14.76
C ALA A 140 -7.58 15.08 15.96
N LYS A 141 -8.61 14.41 16.45
CA LYS A 141 -9.35 14.86 17.65
C LYS A 141 -8.49 14.91 18.90
N THR A 142 -7.52 14.02 19.01
CA THR A 142 -6.63 13.95 20.18
C THR A 142 -5.49 14.95 20.09
N PHE A 143 -4.87 15.09 18.93
CA PHE A 143 -3.58 15.77 18.81
C PHE A 143 -3.66 17.12 18.07
N MET A 144 -4.72 17.37 17.27
CA MET A 144 -4.83 18.65 16.58
C MET A 144 -5.44 19.73 17.49
N PRO A 145 -5.03 21.00 17.34
CA PRO A 145 -5.57 22.11 18.11
C PRO A 145 -7.10 22.18 18.00
N GLY A 146 -7.78 22.15 19.14
CA GLY A 146 -9.25 22.16 19.22
C GLY A 146 -9.95 20.95 18.61
N GLY A 147 -9.24 19.83 18.38
CA GLY A 147 -9.80 18.62 17.78
C GLY A 147 -10.22 18.79 16.31
N ARG A 148 -9.68 19.76 15.62
CA ARG A 148 -10.07 20.16 14.26
C ARG A 148 -9.55 19.18 13.22
N VAL A 149 -10.45 18.37 12.66
CA VAL A 149 -10.15 17.36 11.65
C VAL A 149 -9.81 17.98 10.29
N ASP A 150 -10.30 19.18 9.98
CA ASP A 150 -9.99 19.93 8.77
C ASP A 150 -8.49 20.27 8.64
N LEU A 151 -7.81 20.45 9.76
CA LEU A 151 -6.37 20.71 9.80
C LEU A 151 -5.51 19.53 9.32
N CYS A 152 -6.07 18.33 9.20
CA CYS A 152 -5.37 17.19 8.62
C CYS A 152 -4.95 17.38 7.16
N LEU A 153 -5.52 18.36 6.48
CA LEU A 153 -5.15 18.68 5.09
C LEU A 153 -4.03 19.73 5.01
N ASP A 154 -3.67 20.36 6.12
CA ASP A 154 -2.56 21.31 6.17
C ASP A 154 -1.23 20.59 6.41
N PRO A 155 -0.31 20.61 5.44
CA PRO A 155 0.96 19.89 5.55
C PRO A 155 1.85 20.37 6.70
N PHE A 156 1.72 21.62 7.14
CA PHE A 156 2.60 22.24 8.13
C PHE A 156 2.07 22.14 9.56
N LEU A 157 0.77 22.02 9.75
CA LEU A 157 0.19 21.90 11.09
C LEU A 157 0.35 20.51 11.69
N GLN A 158 0.42 19.49 10.86
CA GLN A 158 0.59 18.10 11.31
C GLN A 158 1.93 17.84 12.02
N PRO A 159 3.11 18.28 11.51
CA PRO A 159 4.36 18.04 12.19
C PRO A 159 4.61 18.96 13.40
N SER A 160 3.84 20.03 13.56
CA SER A 160 3.99 20.98 14.66
C SER A 160 3.13 20.63 15.91
N VAL A 161 2.50 19.48 15.95
CA VAL A 161 1.78 18.98 17.12
C VAL A 161 2.78 18.76 18.26
N GLN A 162 2.61 19.48 19.34
CA GLN A 162 3.53 19.50 20.49
C GLN A 162 3.69 18.10 21.11
N PRO A 163 4.89 17.76 21.60
CA PRO A 163 5.06 16.56 22.38
C PRO A 163 4.16 16.59 23.61
N ILE A 164 3.54 15.46 23.89
CA ILE A 164 2.77 15.23 25.11
C ILE A 164 3.74 15.40 26.29
N THR A 165 3.58 16.44 27.07
CA THR A 165 4.26 16.62 28.36
C THR A 165 3.72 15.66 29.39
#